data_e922f8e265ec7a64bb134377b7b70d60
#
_entry.id   e922f8e265ec7a64bb134377b7b70d60
#
_cell.length_a   1.000
_cell.length_b   1.000
_cell.length_c   1.000
_cell.angle_alpha   90.00
_cell.angle_beta   90.00
_cell.angle_gamma   90.00
#
_symmetry.space_group_name_H-M   'P 1'
#
loop_
_entity.id
_entity.type
_entity.pdbx_description
1 polymer ?
#
loop_
_entity_poly.entity_id
_entity_poly.type
_entity_poly.pdbx_seq_one_letter_code
_entity_poly.pdbx_strand_id
1 'polypeptide(L)'
;DDVARFRDRAITLNGVAGENVGVPSANPLNYHQAINDPDGCEPVVVDGKLFLPPADRPLPLVLVVPGSLGVADSHVGHAETLVAAGYAVFVLDPFGARAIQSTVANQTPYSFAASSFDVLAALTVLADYQAIDSERISAQGHSRGGSAVFTAAMRRFAEPIVGDGVALAGVYAVYPWCGHQFADPEVGSTRVRAIVGDRDDWLSVQQVQAQVQAIRLVGGDASLRIVAGAG
;
A
#
# COMPACT_ATOMS: atom_id res chain seq x y z
N ASP A 1 6.19 28.04 5.63
CA ASP A 1 6.15 27.69 4.19
C ASP A 1 5.16 26.57 4.04
N ASP A 2 4.04 26.86 3.38
CA ASP A 2 2.98 25.91 3.11
C ASP A 2 3.51 24.91 2.06
N VAL A 3 3.91 23.74 2.49
CA VAL A 3 4.36 22.69 1.56
C VAL A 3 3.12 22.24 0.79
N ALA A 4 3.13 22.44 -0.54
CA ALA A 4 2.03 22.06 -1.40
C ALA A 4 1.68 20.57 -1.19
N ARG A 5 0.42 20.26 -0.90
CA ARG A 5 -0.06 18.90 -0.74
C ARG A 5 0.09 18.16 -2.08
N PHE A 6 0.31 16.84 -2.01
CA PHE A 6 0.38 16.01 -3.22
C PHE A 6 -0.83 16.22 -4.15
N ARG A 7 -2.03 16.37 -3.60
CA ARG A 7 -3.25 16.65 -4.37
C ARG A 7 -3.19 17.94 -5.20
N ASP A 8 -2.40 18.92 -4.75
CA ASP A 8 -2.31 20.24 -5.40
C ASP A 8 -1.29 20.24 -6.56
N ARG A 9 -0.53 19.18 -6.70
CA ARG A 9 0.44 18.99 -7.79
C ARG A 9 -0.26 18.47 -9.03
N ALA A 10 -0.13 19.17 -10.16
CA ALA A 10 -0.54 18.64 -11.45
C ALA A 10 0.54 17.67 -11.95
N ILE A 11 0.19 16.41 -12.16
CA ILE A 11 1.12 15.36 -12.60
C ILE A 11 0.54 14.66 -13.82
N THR A 12 1.36 14.56 -14.87
CA THR A 12 1.05 13.80 -16.08
C THR A 12 2.15 12.76 -16.28
N LEU A 13 1.77 11.50 -16.43
CA LEU A 13 2.68 10.38 -16.60
C LEU A 13 2.43 9.73 -17.96
N ASN A 14 3.44 9.67 -18.80
CA ASN A 14 3.35 9.09 -20.15
C ASN A 14 2.10 9.58 -20.93
N GLY A 15 1.81 10.88 -20.85
CA GLY A 15 0.66 11.50 -21.50
C GLY A 15 -0.68 11.33 -20.76
N VAL A 16 -0.70 10.66 -19.62
CA VAL A 16 -1.91 10.43 -18.82
C VAL A 16 -1.92 11.39 -17.65
N ALA A 17 -2.92 12.27 -17.59
CA ALA A 17 -3.08 13.20 -16.46
C ALA A 17 -3.60 12.47 -15.22
N GLY A 18 -3.04 12.78 -14.06
CA GLY A 18 -3.50 12.28 -12.78
C GLY A 18 -4.77 12.99 -12.34
N GLU A 19 -5.75 12.22 -11.91
CA GLU A 19 -7.02 12.68 -11.35
C GLU A 19 -7.00 12.53 -9.83
N ASN A 20 -7.34 13.61 -9.10
CA ASN A 20 -7.45 13.53 -7.65
C ASN A 20 -8.67 12.70 -7.24
N VAL A 21 -8.44 11.75 -6.36
CA VAL A 21 -9.49 10.90 -5.77
C VAL A 21 -9.35 10.92 -4.26
N GLY A 22 -10.40 11.35 -3.56
CA GLY A 22 -10.49 11.24 -2.11
C GLY A 22 -10.88 9.81 -1.72
N VAL A 23 -10.17 9.24 -0.75
CA VAL A 23 -10.42 7.88 -0.24
C VAL A 23 -10.95 7.98 1.19
N PRO A 24 -12.23 7.67 1.42
CA PRO A 24 -12.77 7.53 2.78
C PRO A 24 -12.04 6.42 3.52
N SER A 25 -11.30 6.78 4.56
CA SER A 25 -10.47 5.90 5.37
C SER A 25 -10.70 6.19 6.86
N ALA A 26 -9.83 5.70 7.73
CA ALA A 26 -9.92 5.91 9.15
C ALA A 26 -8.55 5.94 9.83
N ASN A 27 -8.56 6.38 11.11
CA ASN A 27 -7.42 6.43 11.99
C ASN A 27 -7.56 5.45 13.16
N PRO A 28 -7.49 4.12 12.94
CA PRO A 28 -7.47 3.18 14.04
C PRO A 28 -6.25 3.43 14.93
N LEU A 29 -6.43 3.34 16.24
CA LEU A 29 -5.35 3.52 17.21
C LEU A 29 -4.31 2.40 17.15
N ASN A 30 -4.77 1.19 16.76
CA ASN A 30 -3.95 -0.01 16.68
C ASN A 30 -4.66 -1.09 15.84
N TYR A 31 -4.00 -2.23 15.64
CA TYR A 31 -4.59 -3.36 14.91
C TYR A 31 -5.82 -3.94 15.60
N HIS A 32 -5.84 -3.95 16.94
CA HIS A 32 -6.98 -4.47 17.69
C HIS A 32 -8.25 -3.68 17.38
N GLN A 33 -8.19 -2.35 17.41
CA GLN A 33 -9.32 -1.50 17.06
C GLN A 33 -9.74 -1.69 15.60
N ALA A 34 -8.77 -1.69 14.67
CA ALA A 34 -9.06 -1.86 13.24
C ALA A 34 -9.80 -3.17 12.94
N ILE A 35 -9.45 -4.26 13.62
CA ILE A 35 -10.04 -5.59 13.42
C ILE A 35 -11.41 -5.72 14.10
N ASN A 36 -11.54 -5.24 15.34
CA ASN A 36 -12.72 -5.52 16.14
C ASN A 36 -13.80 -4.43 16.09
N ASP A 37 -13.43 -3.20 15.69
CA ASP A 37 -14.34 -2.07 15.60
C ASP A 37 -13.95 -1.12 14.46
N PRO A 38 -13.92 -1.62 13.21
CA PRO A 38 -13.49 -0.81 12.06
C PRO A 38 -14.38 0.42 11.84
N ASP A 39 -15.70 0.28 12.08
CA ASP A 39 -16.66 1.36 11.90
C ASP A 39 -16.59 2.41 12.99
N GLY A 40 -16.04 2.07 14.15
CA GLY A 40 -15.84 3.00 15.28
C GLY A 40 -14.52 3.77 15.22
N CYS A 41 -13.67 3.52 14.21
CA CYS A 41 -12.44 4.27 14.03
C CYS A 41 -12.72 5.71 13.58
N GLU A 42 -11.90 6.67 14.03
CA GLU A 42 -12.01 8.06 13.62
C GLU A 42 -11.87 8.19 12.09
N PRO A 43 -12.86 8.78 11.39
CA PRO A 43 -12.83 8.88 9.94
C PRO A 43 -11.82 9.92 9.44
N VAL A 44 -11.23 9.65 8.29
CA VAL A 44 -10.39 10.58 7.53
C VAL A 44 -10.58 10.32 6.05
N VAL A 45 -10.51 11.37 5.23
CA VAL A 45 -10.46 11.22 3.77
C VAL A 45 -9.04 11.49 3.33
N VAL A 46 -8.34 10.44 2.91
CA VAL A 46 -6.96 10.54 2.42
C VAL A 46 -6.95 10.84 0.92
N ASP A 47 -5.85 11.42 0.46
CA ASP A 47 -5.68 11.83 -0.94
C ASP A 47 -5.03 10.74 -1.79
N GLY A 48 -5.27 10.79 -3.09
CA GLY A 48 -4.53 10.02 -4.08
C GLY A 48 -4.73 10.56 -5.48
N LYS A 49 -3.89 10.09 -6.41
CA LYS A 49 -4.02 10.40 -7.84
C LYS A 49 -4.18 9.13 -8.64
N LEU A 50 -5.23 9.09 -9.43
CA LEU A 50 -5.53 8.01 -10.35
C LEU A 50 -5.05 8.38 -11.76
N PHE A 51 -4.25 7.48 -12.35
CA PHE A 51 -3.77 7.54 -13.73
C PHE A 51 -4.42 6.40 -14.52
N LEU A 52 -5.35 6.75 -15.40
CA LEU A 52 -6.08 5.80 -16.24
C LEU A 52 -5.65 5.96 -17.70
N PRO A 53 -4.74 5.11 -18.21
CA PRO A 53 -4.45 5.07 -19.64
C PRO A 53 -5.71 4.77 -20.46
N PRO A 54 -5.85 5.32 -21.68
CA PRO A 54 -6.95 4.94 -22.56
C PRO A 54 -6.91 3.43 -22.85
N ALA A 55 -8.07 2.77 -22.74
CA ALA A 55 -8.21 1.34 -23.01
C ALA A 55 -9.64 1.02 -23.43
N ASP A 56 -9.79 -0.05 -24.18
CA ASP A 56 -11.08 -0.60 -24.65
C ASP A 56 -11.67 -1.66 -23.69
N ARG A 57 -10.96 -1.96 -22.61
CA ARG A 57 -11.35 -2.93 -21.58
C ARG A 57 -10.87 -2.46 -20.20
N PRO A 58 -11.45 -2.99 -19.11
CA PRO A 58 -10.98 -2.70 -17.77
C PRO A 58 -9.50 -3.08 -17.58
N LEU A 59 -8.74 -2.19 -16.96
CA LEU A 59 -7.31 -2.33 -16.75
C LEU A 59 -6.97 -2.94 -15.39
N PRO A 60 -5.91 -3.75 -15.31
CA PRO A 60 -5.29 -4.03 -14.02
C PRO A 60 -4.73 -2.74 -13.42
N LEU A 61 -4.80 -2.62 -12.09
CA LEU A 61 -4.31 -1.45 -11.38
C LEU A 61 -3.22 -1.83 -10.38
N VAL A 62 -2.23 -0.96 -10.26
CA VAL A 62 -1.24 -1.00 -9.18
C VAL A 62 -1.42 0.22 -8.28
N LEU A 63 -1.65 -0.05 -6.99
CA LEU A 63 -1.66 0.93 -5.92
C LEU A 63 -0.22 1.15 -5.46
N VAL A 64 0.27 2.38 -5.51
CA VAL A 64 1.63 2.74 -5.04
C VAL A 64 1.53 3.39 -3.67
N VAL A 65 2.13 2.75 -2.66
CA VAL A 65 2.06 3.14 -1.25
C VAL A 65 3.43 3.64 -0.78
N PRO A 66 3.56 4.91 -0.41
CA PRO A 66 4.84 5.51 -0.03
C PRO A 66 5.31 5.06 1.35
N GLY A 67 6.58 5.36 1.65
CA GLY A 67 7.20 5.16 2.95
C GLY A 67 7.10 6.37 3.87
N SER A 68 8.06 6.46 4.81
CA SER A 68 8.08 7.45 5.90
C SER A 68 8.32 8.90 5.46
N LEU A 69 8.73 9.13 4.21
CA LEU A 69 8.87 10.47 3.62
C LEU A 69 7.63 10.94 2.84
N GLY A 70 6.57 10.12 2.79
CA GLY A 70 5.43 10.39 1.93
C GLY A 70 5.74 10.15 0.46
N VAL A 71 4.91 10.70 -0.43
CA VAL A 71 5.08 10.55 -1.87
C VAL A 71 6.33 11.32 -2.34
N ALA A 72 7.33 10.57 -2.77
CA ALA A 72 8.60 11.08 -3.32
C ALA A 72 8.64 10.92 -4.84
N ASP A 73 9.62 11.56 -5.49
CA ASP A 73 9.82 11.47 -6.94
C ASP A 73 10.07 10.03 -7.42
N SER A 74 10.66 9.18 -6.57
CA SER A 74 10.84 7.76 -6.85
C SER A 74 9.50 7.02 -7.01
N HIS A 75 8.50 7.33 -6.19
CA HIS A 75 7.16 6.74 -6.31
C HIS A 75 6.47 7.19 -7.59
N VAL A 76 6.61 8.47 -7.95
CA VAL A 76 6.11 9.02 -9.22
C VAL A 76 6.81 8.35 -10.41
N GLY A 77 8.12 8.11 -10.33
CA GLY A 77 8.90 7.38 -11.34
C GLY A 77 8.43 5.93 -11.51
N HIS A 78 8.16 5.23 -10.42
CA HIS A 78 7.57 3.88 -10.49
C HIS A 78 6.17 3.90 -11.13
N ALA A 79 5.36 4.87 -10.76
CA ALA A 79 4.03 5.07 -11.35
C ALA A 79 4.12 5.30 -12.87
N GLU A 80 5.06 6.13 -13.33
CA GLU A 80 5.28 6.38 -14.76
C GLU A 80 5.66 5.11 -15.53
N THR A 81 6.54 4.31 -14.97
CA THR A 81 6.94 3.01 -15.55
C THR A 81 5.74 2.07 -15.70
N LEU A 82 4.88 2.02 -14.69
CA LEU A 82 3.68 1.19 -14.70
C LEU A 82 2.64 1.69 -15.71
N VAL A 83 2.42 2.99 -15.78
CA VAL A 83 1.52 3.61 -16.79
C VAL A 83 2.03 3.33 -18.20
N ALA A 84 3.32 3.47 -18.44
CA ALA A 84 3.95 3.15 -19.73
C ALA A 84 3.80 1.66 -20.11
N ALA A 85 3.73 0.78 -19.12
CA ALA A 85 3.47 -0.65 -19.33
C ALA A 85 1.97 -1.01 -19.52
N GLY A 86 1.08 -0.02 -19.47
CA GLY A 86 -0.35 -0.21 -19.71
C GLY A 86 -1.21 -0.47 -18.48
N TYR A 87 -0.66 -0.32 -17.27
CA TYR A 87 -1.43 -0.42 -16.03
C TYR A 87 -2.14 0.90 -15.71
N ALA A 88 -3.34 0.80 -15.12
CA ALA A 88 -3.84 1.89 -14.30
C ALA A 88 -3.00 1.97 -13.01
N VAL A 89 -2.78 3.17 -12.51
CA VAL A 89 -1.97 3.40 -11.29
C VAL A 89 -2.69 4.36 -10.36
N PHE A 90 -2.68 4.05 -9.08
CA PHE A 90 -3.15 4.96 -8.04
C PHE A 90 -2.00 5.24 -7.08
N VAL A 91 -1.58 6.48 -6.97
CA VAL A 91 -0.57 6.90 -6.01
C VAL A 91 -1.28 7.42 -4.77
N LEU A 92 -1.18 6.69 -3.68
CA LEU A 92 -1.79 7.03 -2.39
C LEU A 92 -0.94 8.05 -1.65
N ASP A 93 -1.57 9.10 -1.13
CA ASP A 93 -0.96 10.03 -0.18
C ASP A 93 -1.62 9.90 1.20
N PRO A 94 -1.02 9.17 2.14
CA PRO A 94 -1.58 9.02 3.49
C PRO A 94 -1.31 10.23 4.38
N PHE A 95 -0.46 11.17 3.98
CA PHE A 95 0.08 12.24 4.82
C PHE A 95 -0.69 13.55 4.74
N GLY A 96 -1.07 13.98 3.54
CA GLY A 96 -1.63 15.32 3.34
C GLY A 96 -2.85 15.61 4.19
N ALA A 97 -3.81 14.68 4.22
CA ALA A 97 -5.04 14.82 5.01
C ALA A 97 -4.82 14.80 6.53
N ARG A 98 -3.69 14.24 6.98
CA ARG A 98 -3.30 14.16 8.40
C ARG A 98 -2.34 15.26 8.81
N ALA A 99 -1.98 16.18 7.91
CA ALA A 99 -0.98 17.23 8.12
C ALA A 99 0.40 16.67 8.56
N ILE A 100 0.76 15.49 8.04
CA ILE A 100 2.05 14.84 8.29
C ILE A 100 3.00 15.18 7.12
N GLN A 101 4.23 15.54 7.43
CA GLN A 101 5.27 15.76 6.42
C GLN A 101 6.23 14.58 6.32
N SER A 102 6.55 13.96 7.46
CA SER A 102 7.47 12.82 7.54
C SER A 102 7.24 12.04 8.82
N THR A 103 7.42 10.73 8.75
CA THR A 103 7.46 9.85 9.93
C THR A 103 8.86 9.29 10.20
N VAL A 104 9.90 9.77 9.51
CA VAL A 104 11.28 9.27 9.65
C VAL A 104 11.80 9.41 11.08
N ALA A 105 11.64 10.59 11.67
CA ALA A 105 12.11 10.85 13.03
C ALA A 105 11.15 10.33 14.12
N ASN A 106 9.87 10.17 13.78
CA ASN A 106 8.83 9.72 14.70
C ASN A 106 7.74 8.97 13.92
N GLN A 107 7.59 7.67 14.17
CA GLN A 107 6.62 6.81 13.50
C GLN A 107 5.21 6.86 14.11
N THR A 108 4.97 7.70 15.14
CA THR A 108 3.73 7.73 15.90
C THR A 108 2.64 8.72 15.44
N PRO A 109 2.85 9.66 14.48
CA PRO A 109 1.81 10.59 14.05
C PRO A 109 0.51 9.92 13.56
N TYR A 110 0.60 8.70 13.07
CA TYR A 110 -0.52 7.80 12.83
C TYR A 110 -0.07 6.35 12.95
N SER A 111 -1.00 5.44 13.27
CA SER A 111 -0.65 4.04 13.56
C SER A 111 -0.26 3.26 12.29
N PHE A 112 0.48 2.17 12.46
CA PHE A 112 0.71 1.22 11.38
C PHE A 112 -0.59 0.57 10.89
N ALA A 113 -1.55 0.37 11.79
CA ALA A 113 -2.89 -0.10 11.43
C ALA A 113 -3.60 0.88 10.49
N ALA A 114 -3.47 2.19 10.73
CA ALA A 114 -4.03 3.22 9.85
C ALA A 114 -3.38 3.19 8.45
N SER A 115 -2.08 2.94 8.36
CA SER A 115 -1.40 2.78 7.07
C SER A 115 -2.00 1.65 6.24
N SER A 116 -2.27 0.52 6.85
CA SER A 116 -2.88 -0.65 6.19
C SER A 116 -4.37 -0.44 5.91
N PHE A 117 -5.06 0.27 6.80
CA PHE A 117 -6.47 0.65 6.60
C PHE A 117 -6.63 1.52 5.34
N ASP A 118 -5.72 2.47 5.12
CA ASP A 118 -5.71 3.32 3.91
C ASP A 118 -5.60 2.49 2.63
N VAL A 119 -4.75 1.46 2.62
CA VAL A 119 -4.59 0.56 1.47
C VAL A 119 -5.90 -0.16 1.15
N LEU A 120 -6.57 -0.69 2.16
CA LEU A 120 -7.85 -1.39 1.99
C LEU A 120 -8.99 -0.44 1.61
N ALA A 121 -9.01 0.76 2.17
CA ALA A 121 -9.97 1.80 1.79
C ALA A 121 -9.80 2.20 0.32
N ALA A 122 -8.57 2.38 -0.14
CA ALA A 122 -8.27 2.65 -1.55
C ALA A 122 -8.71 1.48 -2.46
N LEU A 123 -8.44 0.25 -2.07
CA LEU A 123 -8.90 -0.94 -2.80
C LEU A 123 -10.42 -0.93 -2.98
N THR A 124 -11.18 -0.60 -1.94
CA THR A 124 -12.64 -0.53 -1.99
C THR A 124 -13.13 0.52 -2.98
N VAL A 125 -12.56 1.73 -2.94
CA VAL A 125 -12.92 2.82 -3.85
C VAL A 125 -12.59 2.45 -5.30
N LEU A 126 -11.39 1.92 -5.54
CA LEU A 126 -10.90 1.63 -6.89
C LEU A 126 -11.62 0.44 -7.53
N ALA A 127 -12.06 -0.53 -6.74
CA ALA A 127 -12.82 -1.69 -7.23
C ALA A 127 -14.18 -1.29 -7.86
N ASP A 128 -14.70 -0.13 -7.52
CA ASP A 128 -15.98 0.39 -8.07
C ASP A 128 -15.83 1.11 -9.42
N TYR A 129 -14.60 1.38 -9.87
CA TYR A 129 -14.38 2.01 -11.18
C TYR A 129 -14.59 1.00 -12.32
N GLN A 130 -15.47 1.31 -13.25
CA GLN A 130 -15.72 0.46 -14.43
C GLN A 130 -14.48 0.28 -15.33
N ALA A 131 -13.59 1.27 -15.33
CA ALA A 131 -12.34 1.23 -16.09
C ALA A 131 -11.26 0.36 -15.44
N ILE A 132 -11.49 -0.15 -14.23
CA ILE A 132 -10.55 -0.98 -13.48
C ILE A 132 -11.08 -2.39 -13.35
N ASP A 133 -10.23 -3.38 -13.60
CA ASP A 133 -10.53 -4.77 -13.32
C ASP A 133 -10.35 -5.04 -11.82
N SER A 134 -11.45 -5.15 -11.11
CA SER A 134 -11.48 -5.31 -9.65
C SER A 134 -10.80 -6.58 -9.15
N GLU A 135 -10.64 -7.59 -9.99
CA GLU A 135 -9.93 -8.84 -9.66
C GLU A 135 -8.41 -8.75 -9.88
N ARG A 136 -7.94 -7.65 -10.47
CA ARG A 136 -6.53 -7.42 -10.78
C ARG A 136 -6.02 -6.09 -10.23
N ILE A 137 -6.31 -5.84 -8.95
CA ILE A 137 -5.75 -4.72 -8.19
C ILE A 137 -4.64 -5.25 -7.29
N SER A 138 -3.44 -4.77 -7.51
CA SER A 138 -2.25 -5.08 -6.69
C SER A 138 -1.74 -3.84 -5.99
N ALA A 139 -0.99 -4.02 -4.91
CA ALA A 139 -0.37 -2.92 -4.18
C ALA A 139 1.16 -3.10 -4.12
N GLN A 140 1.88 -2.02 -4.38
CA GLN A 140 3.32 -1.92 -4.21
C GLN A 140 3.63 -0.92 -3.10
N GLY A 141 4.33 -1.35 -2.07
CA GLY A 141 4.66 -0.51 -0.92
C GLY A 141 6.15 -0.48 -0.63
N HIS A 142 6.63 0.67 -0.16
CA HIS A 142 8.04 0.92 0.13
C HIS A 142 8.23 1.22 1.62
N SER A 143 9.15 0.53 2.29
CA SER A 143 9.48 0.72 3.69
C SER A 143 8.25 0.57 4.59
N ARG A 144 7.79 1.64 5.26
CA ARG A 144 6.52 1.66 6.00
C ARG A 144 5.33 1.28 5.10
N GLY A 145 5.33 1.71 3.84
CA GLY A 145 4.34 1.30 2.85
C GLY A 145 4.40 -0.19 2.50
N GLY A 146 5.57 -0.79 2.55
CA GLY A 146 5.76 -2.23 2.44
C GLY A 146 5.13 -2.99 3.60
N SER A 147 5.28 -2.50 4.82
CA SER A 147 4.57 -3.00 6.00
C SER A 147 3.05 -2.90 5.83
N ALA A 148 2.57 -1.77 5.31
CA ALA A 148 1.15 -1.54 5.07
C ALA A 148 0.55 -2.55 4.10
N VAL A 149 1.21 -2.85 2.98
CA VAL A 149 0.69 -3.80 1.98
C VAL A 149 0.76 -5.25 2.47
N PHE A 150 1.79 -5.62 3.26
CA PHE A 150 1.85 -6.93 3.90
C PHE A 150 0.63 -7.18 4.79
N THR A 151 0.35 -6.24 5.69
CA THR A 151 -0.79 -6.36 6.61
C THR A 151 -2.12 -6.32 5.87
N ALA A 152 -2.25 -5.47 4.84
CA ALA A 152 -3.46 -5.41 4.01
C ALA A 152 -3.74 -6.71 3.24
N ALA A 153 -2.71 -7.52 2.97
CA ALA A 153 -2.86 -8.84 2.37
C ALA A 153 -3.39 -9.90 3.35
N MET A 154 -3.23 -9.69 4.66
CA MET A 154 -3.62 -10.67 5.67
C MET A 154 -5.13 -10.66 5.89
N ARG A 155 -5.75 -11.83 5.74
CA ARG A 155 -7.20 -11.99 5.81
C ARG A 155 -7.77 -11.59 7.17
N ARG A 156 -7.05 -11.91 8.25
CA ARG A 156 -7.45 -11.52 9.60
C ARG A 156 -7.59 -10.00 9.77
N PHE A 157 -6.78 -9.21 9.09
CA PHE A 157 -6.87 -7.74 9.09
C PHE A 157 -7.87 -7.23 8.06
N ALA A 158 -7.84 -7.78 6.83
CA ALA A 158 -8.60 -7.26 5.71
C ALA A 158 -10.10 -7.55 5.81
N GLU A 159 -10.50 -8.77 6.16
CA GLU A 159 -11.92 -9.18 6.16
C GLU A 159 -12.84 -8.33 7.04
N PRO A 160 -12.46 -7.97 8.27
CA PRO A 160 -13.29 -7.07 9.09
C PRO A 160 -13.52 -5.69 8.47
N ILE A 161 -12.60 -5.22 7.60
CA ILE A 161 -12.62 -3.87 7.02
C ILE A 161 -13.34 -3.87 5.66
N VAL A 162 -13.06 -4.84 4.80
CA VAL A 162 -13.55 -4.84 3.41
C VAL A 162 -14.46 -6.03 3.07
N GLY A 163 -14.64 -6.97 3.98
CA GLY A 163 -15.37 -8.22 3.74
C GLY A 163 -14.52 -9.30 3.08
N ASP A 164 -15.10 -10.47 2.93
CA ASP A 164 -14.43 -11.68 2.41
C ASP A 164 -14.34 -11.74 0.87
N GLY A 165 -15.18 -10.96 0.18
CA GLY A 165 -15.26 -10.91 -1.29
C GLY A 165 -14.27 -9.98 -1.96
N VAL A 166 -13.48 -9.20 -1.20
CA VAL A 166 -12.53 -8.20 -1.72
C VAL A 166 -11.13 -8.53 -1.26
N ALA A 167 -10.19 -8.65 -2.20
CA ALA A 167 -8.80 -8.91 -1.89
C ALA A 167 -7.87 -8.31 -2.95
N LEU A 168 -6.64 -7.96 -2.53
CA LEU A 168 -5.56 -7.63 -3.44
C LEU A 168 -5.14 -8.88 -4.22
N ALA A 169 -4.95 -8.75 -5.53
CA ALA A 169 -4.42 -9.82 -6.37
C ALA A 169 -2.97 -10.14 -6.03
N GLY A 170 -2.19 -9.13 -5.68
CA GLY A 170 -0.81 -9.27 -5.25
C GLY A 170 -0.36 -8.09 -4.41
N VAL A 171 0.66 -8.32 -3.60
CA VAL A 171 1.39 -7.27 -2.87
C VAL A 171 2.88 -7.40 -3.15
N TYR A 172 3.51 -6.27 -3.40
CA TYR A 172 4.92 -6.14 -3.70
C TYR A 172 5.55 -5.23 -2.66
N ALA A 173 6.24 -5.82 -1.69
CA ALA A 173 6.84 -5.11 -0.57
C ALA A 173 8.33 -4.87 -0.85
N VAL A 174 8.69 -3.60 -1.03
CA VAL A 174 10.06 -3.16 -1.30
C VAL A 174 10.66 -2.68 0.00
N TYR A 175 11.74 -3.32 0.45
CA TYR A 175 12.39 -3.11 1.75
C TYR A 175 11.37 -2.85 2.88
N PRO A 176 10.42 -3.78 3.12
CA PRO A 176 9.36 -3.56 4.10
C PRO A 176 9.87 -3.60 5.53
N TRP A 177 9.31 -2.76 6.39
CA TRP A 177 9.50 -2.93 7.82
C TRP A 177 8.57 -4.03 8.34
N CYS A 178 9.14 -5.07 8.95
CA CYS A 178 8.42 -6.26 9.41
C CYS A 178 8.54 -6.48 10.93
N GLY A 179 8.63 -5.40 11.70
CA GLY A 179 8.69 -5.46 13.16
C GLY A 179 7.39 -5.89 13.84
N HIS A 180 6.24 -5.72 13.17
CA HIS A 180 4.95 -6.28 13.59
C HIS A 180 4.62 -7.50 12.74
N GLN A 181 4.29 -8.61 13.38
CA GLN A 181 3.90 -9.86 12.71
C GLN A 181 2.63 -10.41 13.35
N PHE A 182 1.69 -10.86 12.51
CA PHE A 182 0.47 -11.51 12.98
C PHE A 182 0.73 -12.99 13.28
N ALA A 183 0.10 -13.51 14.34
CA ALA A 183 0.13 -14.93 14.65
C ALA A 183 -0.57 -15.78 13.58
N ASP A 184 -1.54 -15.19 12.88
CA ASP A 184 -2.24 -15.79 11.74
C ASP A 184 -1.97 -14.96 10.48
N PRO A 185 -0.92 -15.30 9.72
CA PRO A 185 -0.51 -14.56 8.55
C PRO A 185 -1.13 -15.08 7.24
N GLU A 186 -2.31 -15.69 7.28
CA GLU A 186 -3.00 -16.16 6.08
C GLU A 186 -3.34 -15.00 5.14
N VAL A 187 -2.98 -15.15 3.86
CA VAL A 187 -3.20 -14.14 2.81
C VAL A 187 -4.18 -14.59 1.73
N GLY A 188 -4.79 -15.78 1.88
CA GLY A 188 -5.68 -16.34 0.86
C GLY A 188 -4.97 -16.52 -0.48
N SER A 189 -5.59 -16.06 -1.56
CA SER A 189 -5.06 -16.15 -2.93
C SER A 189 -4.12 -14.98 -3.30
N THR A 190 -3.90 -14.02 -2.42
CA THR A 190 -3.01 -12.89 -2.69
C THR A 190 -1.56 -13.37 -2.87
N ARG A 191 -0.94 -13.00 -3.97
CA ARG A 191 0.50 -13.25 -4.20
C ARG A 191 1.32 -12.24 -3.41
N VAL A 192 2.27 -12.72 -2.63
CA VAL A 192 3.15 -11.88 -1.82
C VAL A 192 4.57 -11.96 -2.35
N ARG A 193 5.13 -10.82 -2.71
CA ARG A 193 6.52 -10.70 -3.18
C ARG A 193 7.21 -9.61 -2.37
N ALA A 194 8.38 -9.94 -1.84
CA ALA A 194 9.21 -8.98 -1.12
C ALA A 194 10.60 -8.91 -1.75
N ILE A 195 11.21 -7.73 -1.68
CA ILE A 195 12.59 -7.49 -2.07
C ILE A 195 13.27 -6.64 -1.02
N VAL A 196 14.50 -7.00 -0.63
CA VAL A 196 15.31 -6.28 0.35
C VAL A 196 16.79 -6.40 0.00
N GLY A 197 17.58 -5.38 0.34
CA GLY A 197 19.04 -5.44 0.24
C GLY A 197 19.65 -6.16 1.45
N ASP A 198 20.74 -6.90 1.25
CA ASP A 198 21.45 -7.60 2.33
C ASP A 198 22.27 -6.64 3.23
N ARG A 199 22.45 -5.39 2.79
CA ARG A 199 23.13 -4.31 3.54
C ARG A 199 22.18 -3.21 4.01
N ASP A 200 20.89 -3.51 4.10
CA ASP A 200 19.91 -2.55 4.61
C ASP A 200 20.15 -2.30 6.10
N ASP A 201 20.56 -1.06 6.44
CA ASP A 201 20.83 -0.63 7.82
C ASP A 201 19.57 -0.14 8.56
N TRP A 202 18.46 0.05 7.84
CA TRP A 202 17.22 0.56 8.40
C TRP A 202 16.23 -0.55 8.76
N LEU A 203 16.26 -1.66 8.00
CA LEU A 203 15.26 -2.71 8.09
C LEU A 203 15.94 -4.06 8.31
N SER A 204 15.34 -4.88 9.17
CA SER A 204 15.85 -6.22 9.46
C SER A 204 15.49 -7.21 8.35
N VAL A 205 16.50 -7.69 7.64
CA VAL A 205 16.34 -8.77 6.63
C VAL A 205 15.74 -10.03 7.28
N GLN A 206 16.15 -10.34 8.52
CA GLN A 206 15.67 -11.50 9.27
C GLN A 206 14.16 -11.40 9.56
N GLN A 207 13.67 -10.20 9.88
CA GLN A 207 12.23 -9.98 10.11
C GLN A 207 11.43 -10.14 8.80
N VAL A 208 11.96 -9.67 7.67
CA VAL A 208 11.33 -9.89 6.36
C VAL A 208 11.30 -11.38 6.01
N GLN A 209 12.40 -12.09 6.21
CA GLN A 209 12.47 -13.54 6.02
C GLN A 209 11.45 -14.27 6.88
N ALA A 210 11.34 -13.92 8.16
CA ALA A 210 10.40 -14.51 9.09
C ALA A 210 8.95 -14.29 8.65
N GLN A 211 8.61 -13.07 8.19
CA GLN A 211 7.28 -12.72 7.70
C GLN A 211 6.90 -13.55 6.46
N VAL A 212 7.79 -13.60 5.47
CA VAL A 212 7.56 -14.37 4.24
C VAL A 212 7.45 -15.87 4.54
N GLN A 213 8.32 -16.39 5.42
CA GLN A 213 8.27 -17.81 5.82
C GLN A 213 6.98 -18.14 6.57
N ALA A 214 6.52 -17.27 7.46
CA ALA A 214 5.27 -17.48 8.20
C ALA A 214 4.07 -17.58 7.24
N ILE A 215 4.00 -16.72 6.22
CA ILE A 215 2.95 -16.77 5.17
C ILE A 215 3.03 -18.10 4.40
N ARG A 216 4.22 -18.54 4.03
CA ARG A 216 4.42 -19.82 3.32
C ARG A 216 3.99 -21.03 4.15
N LEU A 217 4.28 -21.01 5.45
CA LEU A 217 3.94 -22.11 6.36
C LEU A 217 2.43 -22.32 6.52
N VAL A 218 1.62 -21.29 6.30
CA VAL A 218 0.15 -21.39 6.31
C VAL A 218 -0.44 -21.52 4.89
N GLY A 219 0.39 -21.84 3.90
CA GLY A 219 -0.04 -22.16 2.53
C GLY A 219 -0.09 -20.98 1.56
N GLY A 220 0.38 -19.79 1.96
CA GLY A 220 0.40 -18.61 1.09
C GLY A 220 1.47 -18.68 -0.01
N ASP A 221 1.18 -18.07 -1.15
CA ASP A 221 2.14 -17.86 -2.24
C ASP A 221 3.00 -16.63 -1.92
N ALA A 222 4.12 -16.86 -1.24
CA ALA A 222 5.03 -15.81 -0.81
C ALA A 222 6.48 -16.13 -1.17
N SER A 223 7.22 -15.12 -1.63
CA SER A 223 8.65 -15.21 -1.90
C SER A 223 9.39 -13.93 -1.56
N LEU A 224 10.68 -14.09 -1.26
CA LEU A 224 11.61 -13.01 -0.94
C LEU A 224 12.80 -13.05 -1.89
N ARG A 225 13.15 -11.90 -2.44
CA ARG A 225 14.42 -11.68 -3.15
C ARG A 225 15.32 -10.82 -2.29
N ILE A 226 16.50 -11.33 -1.97
CA ILE A 226 17.56 -10.58 -1.29
C ILE A 226 18.56 -10.15 -2.35
N VAL A 227 18.83 -8.83 -2.42
CA VAL A 227 19.75 -8.25 -3.39
C VAL A 227 21.10 -8.05 -2.73
N ALA A 228 22.10 -8.81 -3.19
CA ALA A 228 23.44 -8.76 -2.65
C ALA A 228 24.10 -7.40 -2.90
N GLY A 229 24.68 -6.82 -1.85
CA GLY A 229 25.38 -5.55 -1.89
C GLY A 229 24.50 -4.32 -1.93
N ALA A 230 23.17 -4.46 -1.89
CA ALA A 230 22.24 -3.34 -1.82
C ALA A 230 21.93 -2.97 -0.35
N GLY A 231 21.78 -1.65 -0.10
CA GLY A 231 21.42 -1.10 1.20
C GLY A 231 20.52 0.11 1.06
#